data_c193ebd2f0544d74f7cc2ad6592486b8
#
_entry.id   c193ebd2f0544d74f7cc2ad6592486b8
#
_cell.length_a   1.000
_cell.length_b   1.000
_cell.length_c   1.000
_cell.angle_alpha   90.00
_cell.angle_beta   90.00
_cell.angle_gamma   90.00
#
_symmetry.space_group_name_H-M   'P 1'
#
loop_
_entity.id
_entity.type
_entity.pdbx_description
1 polymer ?
#
loop_
_entity_poly.entity_id
_entity_poly.type
_entity_poly.pdbx_seq_one_letter_code
_entity_poly.pdbx_strand_id
1 'polypeptide(L)'
;MQKISAYILAFNEAEKIADAVSSVLWADEIVVADSGSTDRTAEIAQSLGARVVQLPFHGFGDLRNRAIAECQQEWIFSLDSDERCTAEVRDEILAVLSTTPAHDAYLVPRRNYMMGRWIKGSGWYPNFRQPQLFRKGAMRYDDDPVHEGYELLTQRPLGRLQGAIWQLPFRNLEELINKMNRYSSLGVRKLSGKRASMGGALGHGIWAFIKHYLFKHGYRDGWAGFVIALGNFEGTFYRYAKRYEEMKAWSFPPSAPLQRPSVSPPTSADAAAAVERETSTSSKAR
;
A
#
# COMPACT_ATOMS: atom_id res chain seq x y z
N MET A 1 -26.57 -23.38 -11.58
CA MET A 1 -25.43 -22.80 -10.85
C MET A 1 -25.77 -21.36 -10.56
N GLN A 2 -25.51 -20.90 -9.33
CA GLN A 2 -25.74 -19.51 -8.95
C GLN A 2 -24.70 -18.61 -9.63
N LYS A 3 -25.10 -17.40 -10.02
CA LYS A 3 -24.24 -16.46 -10.75
C LYS A 3 -23.41 -15.61 -9.81
N ILE A 4 -22.21 -15.21 -10.27
CA ILE A 4 -21.23 -14.50 -9.48
C ILE A 4 -20.65 -13.30 -10.20
N SER A 5 -20.56 -12.17 -9.49
CA SER A 5 -19.76 -11.01 -9.89
C SER A 5 -18.43 -11.03 -9.15
N ALA A 6 -17.32 -10.88 -9.88
CA ALA A 6 -16.04 -10.54 -9.27
C ALA A 6 -15.84 -9.02 -9.31
N TYR A 7 -15.55 -8.37 -8.17
CA TYR A 7 -15.12 -6.99 -8.22
C TYR A 7 -13.66 -6.84 -7.81
N ILE A 8 -12.97 -5.87 -8.44
CA ILE A 8 -11.58 -5.55 -8.19
C ILE A 8 -11.47 -4.06 -7.89
N LEU A 9 -10.84 -3.70 -6.75
CA LEU A 9 -10.51 -2.31 -6.46
C LEU A 9 -9.21 -1.94 -7.16
N ALA A 10 -9.17 -0.75 -7.80
CA ALA A 10 -8.00 -0.29 -8.52
C ALA A 10 -7.75 1.21 -8.33
N PHE A 11 -6.46 1.57 -8.23
CA PHE A 11 -5.97 2.95 -8.29
C PHE A 11 -4.51 2.96 -8.74
N ASN A 12 -4.24 3.37 -10.00
CA ASN A 12 -2.90 3.40 -10.60
C ASN A 12 -2.18 2.04 -10.50
N GLU A 13 -2.83 1.00 -11.02
CA GLU A 13 -2.37 -0.39 -10.99
C GLU A 13 -2.21 -0.98 -12.40
N ALA A 14 -1.83 -0.16 -13.40
CA ALA A 14 -1.68 -0.58 -14.80
C ALA A 14 -0.79 -1.84 -14.97
N GLU A 15 0.21 -2.03 -14.10
CA GLU A 15 1.11 -3.18 -14.14
C GLU A 15 0.54 -4.46 -13.52
N LYS A 16 -0.54 -4.34 -12.71
CA LYS A 16 -1.08 -5.49 -11.96
C LYS A 16 -2.50 -5.85 -12.40
N ILE A 17 -3.26 -4.89 -12.93
CA ILE A 17 -4.69 -5.06 -13.19
C ILE A 17 -4.98 -6.16 -14.22
N ALA A 18 -4.11 -6.33 -15.23
CA ALA A 18 -4.30 -7.34 -16.25
C ALA A 18 -4.34 -8.75 -15.66
N ASP A 19 -3.41 -9.08 -14.78
CA ASP A 19 -3.38 -10.40 -14.14
C ASP A 19 -4.54 -10.58 -13.16
N ALA A 20 -4.95 -9.53 -12.43
CA ALA A 20 -6.08 -9.60 -11.51
C ALA A 20 -7.37 -9.92 -12.27
N VAL A 21 -7.67 -9.17 -13.34
CA VAL A 21 -8.84 -9.41 -14.20
C VAL A 21 -8.77 -10.79 -14.84
N SER A 22 -7.61 -11.18 -15.41
CA SER A 22 -7.42 -12.47 -16.04
C SER A 22 -7.70 -13.64 -15.09
N SER A 23 -7.39 -13.49 -13.81
CA SER A 23 -7.62 -14.54 -12.81
C SER A 23 -9.09 -14.80 -12.49
N VAL A 24 -10.00 -13.91 -12.90
CA VAL A 24 -11.45 -14.00 -12.62
C VAL A 24 -12.32 -14.01 -13.88
N LEU A 25 -11.74 -14.25 -15.09
CA LEU A 25 -12.50 -14.35 -16.34
C LEU A 25 -13.55 -15.48 -16.36
N TRP A 26 -13.53 -16.35 -15.39
CA TRP A 26 -14.52 -17.40 -15.18
C TRP A 26 -15.82 -16.92 -14.49
N ALA A 27 -15.82 -15.69 -13.91
CA ALA A 27 -17.00 -15.09 -13.29
C ALA A 27 -18.02 -14.64 -14.35
N ASP A 28 -19.32 -14.62 -14.00
CA ASP A 28 -20.37 -14.16 -14.92
C ASP A 28 -20.30 -12.63 -15.17
N GLU A 29 -19.73 -11.89 -14.25
CA GLU A 29 -19.51 -10.44 -14.34
C GLU A 29 -18.18 -10.06 -13.68
N ILE A 30 -17.46 -9.12 -14.30
CA ILE A 30 -16.26 -8.52 -13.72
C ILE A 30 -16.46 -7.02 -13.64
N VAL A 31 -16.34 -6.47 -12.42
CA VAL A 31 -16.43 -5.03 -12.12
C VAL A 31 -15.09 -4.54 -11.62
N VAL A 32 -14.48 -3.58 -12.30
CA VAL A 32 -13.30 -2.87 -11.78
C VAL A 32 -13.75 -1.52 -11.25
N ALA A 33 -13.69 -1.38 -9.92
CA ALA A 33 -13.98 -0.13 -9.21
C ALA A 33 -12.70 0.71 -9.19
N ASP A 34 -12.61 1.65 -10.12
CA ASP A 34 -11.48 2.54 -10.29
C ASP A 34 -11.68 3.83 -9.49
N SER A 35 -10.74 4.16 -8.61
CA SER A 35 -10.84 5.34 -7.74
C SER A 35 -10.14 6.57 -8.30
N GLY A 36 -10.17 6.72 -9.63
CA GLY A 36 -9.61 7.88 -10.34
C GLY A 36 -8.17 7.66 -10.80
N SER A 37 -7.87 6.50 -11.36
CA SER A 37 -6.56 6.22 -11.95
C SER A 37 -6.22 7.22 -13.06
N THR A 38 -4.96 7.62 -13.10
CA THR A 38 -4.39 8.53 -14.12
C THR A 38 -3.48 7.80 -15.11
N ASP A 39 -3.23 6.51 -14.86
CA ASP A 39 -2.48 5.62 -15.74
C ASP A 39 -3.43 4.79 -16.63
N ARG A 40 -2.90 3.77 -17.30
CA ARG A 40 -3.68 2.91 -18.20
C ARG A 40 -4.51 1.83 -17.50
N THR A 41 -4.72 1.90 -16.19
CA THR A 41 -5.45 0.87 -15.41
C THR A 41 -6.83 0.59 -15.99
N ALA A 42 -7.64 1.63 -16.19
CA ALA A 42 -9.00 1.50 -16.71
C ALA A 42 -9.04 0.94 -18.14
N GLU A 43 -8.16 1.43 -19.02
CA GLU A 43 -8.03 0.96 -20.42
C GLU A 43 -7.70 -0.54 -20.48
N ILE A 44 -6.71 -0.97 -19.68
CA ILE A 44 -6.30 -2.38 -19.64
C ILE A 44 -7.44 -3.27 -19.13
N ALA A 45 -8.10 -2.86 -18.04
CA ALA A 45 -9.22 -3.62 -17.49
C ALA A 45 -10.37 -3.78 -18.52
N GLN A 46 -10.75 -2.70 -19.22
CA GLN A 46 -11.78 -2.72 -20.24
C GLN A 46 -11.41 -3.62 -21.43
N SER A 47 -10.15 -3.57 -21.87
CA SER A 47 -9.66 -4.42 -22.97
C SER A 47 -9.77 -5.93 -22.68
N LEU A 48 -9.82 -6.30 -21.40
CA LEU A 48 -10.00 -7.69 -20.93
C LEU A 48 -11.47 -8.04 -20.64
N GLY A 49 -12.42 -7.14 -20.98
CA GLY A 49 -13.86 -7.39 -20.83
C GLY A 49 -14.43 -7.02 -19.46
N ALA A 50 -13.67 -6.37 -18.57
CA ALA A 50 -14.21 -5.88 -17.31
C ALA A 50 -15.04 -4.60 -17.51
N ARG A 51 -16.15 -4.48 -16.77
CA ARG A 51 -16.91 -3.24 -16.65
C ARG A 51 -16.20 -2.34 -15.64
N VAL A 52 -15.63 -1.23 -16.10
CA VAL A 52 -14.96 -0.27 -15.24
C VAL A 52 -15.97 0.78 -14.76
N VAL A 53 -16.03 1.00 -13.44
CA VAL A 53 -16.85 2.03 -12.81
C VAL A 53 -15.96 3.01 -12.05
N GLN A 54 -16.17 4.31 -12.31
CA GLN A 54 -15.42 5.37 -11.63
C GLN A 54 -16.08 5.70 -10.29
N LEU A 55 -15.39 5.40 -9.20
CA LEU A 55 -15.87 5.60 -7.83
C LEU A 55 -14.87 6.45 -7.04
N PRO A 56 -15.19 7.73 -6.72
CA PRO A 56 -14.31 8.57 -5.90
C PRO A 56 -13.95 7.91 -4.57
N PHE A 57 -12.70 8.05 -4.13
CA PHE A 57 -12.22 7.46 -2.90
C PHE A 57 -12.64 8.29 -1.66
N HIS A 58 -13.50 7.72 -0.81
CA HIS A 58 -13.88 8.31 0.48
C HIS A 58 -13.44 7.44 1.67
N GLY A 59 -12.74 6.34 1.40
CA GLY A 59 -12.29 5.32 2.32
C GLY A 59 -12.48 3.94 1.70
N PHE A 60 -11.74 2.95 2.19
CA PHE A 60 -11.80 1.62 1.60
C PHE A 60 -13.13 0.93 1.83
N GLY A 61 -13.73 1.06 3.03
CA GLY A 61 -15.04 0.48 3.34
C GLY A 61 -16.14 1.02 2.44
N ASP A 62 -16.22 2.35 2.28
CA ASP A 62 -17.16 3.01 1.36
C ASP A 62 -16.93 2.57 -0.08
N LEU A 63 -15.69 2.54 -0.56
CA LEU A 63 -15.36 2.13 -1.92
C LEU A 63 -15.79 0.68 -2.20
N ARG A 64 -15.54 -0.24 -1.23
CA ARG A 64 -16.00 -1.65 -1.34
C ARG A 64 -17.52 -1.74 -1.35
N ASN A 65 -18.22 -1.03 -0.47
CA ASN A 65 -19.68 -1.06 -0.42
C ASN A 65 -20.29 -0.55 -1.74
N ARG A 66 -19.73 0.50 -2.33
CA ARG A 66 -20.18 1.00 -3.64
C ARG A 66 -19.82 0.04 -4.77
N ALA A 67 -18.66 -0.59 -4.75
CA ALA A 67 -18.30 -1.62 -5.72
C ALA A 67 -19.26 -2.83 -5.66
N ILE A 68 -19.64 -3.26 -4.46
CA ILE A 68 -20.67 -4.31 -4.24
C ILE A 68 -22.03 -3.88 -4.79
N ALA A 69 -22.41 -2.61 -4.61
CA ALA A 69 -23.68 -2.08 -5.14
C ALA A 69 -23.74 -2.15 -6.67
N GLU A 70 -22.60 -1.92 -7.35
CA GLU A 70 -22.45 -2.01 -8.81
C GLU A 70 -22.55 -3.45 -9.33
N CYS A 71 -22.24 -4.47 -8.56
CA CYS A 71 -22.33 -5.87 -8.96
C CYS A 71 -23.78 -6.29 -9.20
N GLN A 72 -24.04 -7.02 -10.29
CA GLN A 72 -25.40 -7.40 -10.70
C GLN A 72 -25.79 -8.82 -10.25
N GLN A 73 -24.80 -9.67 -9.91
CA GLN A 73 -25.09 -11.06 -9.58
C GLN A 73 -25.35 -11.25 -8.08
N GLU A 74 -25.95 -12.39 -7.73
CA GLU A 74 -26.32 -12.75 -6.37
C GLU A 74 -25.08 -12.97 -5.46
N TRP A 75 -24.05 -13.57 -6.03
CA TRP A 75 -22.80 -13.82 -5.30
C TRP A 75 -21.72 -12.85 -5.73
N ILE A 76 -20.90 -12.50 -4.77
CA ILE A 76 -19.79 -11.53 -4.94
C ILE A 76 -18.48 -12.21 -4.58
N PHE A 77 -17.48 -12.07 -5.45
CA PHE A 77 -16.10 -12.40 -5.14
C PHE A 77 -15.25 -11.12 -5.14
N SER A 78 -14.67 -10.81 -4.00
CA SER A 78 -13.88 -9.61 -3.78
C SER A 78 -12.39 -9.88 -3.98
N LEU A 79 -11.74 -9.08 -4.82
CA LEU A 79 -10.29 -9.07 -4.98
C LEU A 79 -9.73 -7.64 -4.94
N ASP A 80 -8.48 -7.52 -4.51
CA ASP A 80 -7.68 -6.32 -4.71
C ASP A 80 -6.83 -6.47 -5.99
N SER A 81 -6.36 -5.36 -6.58
CA SER A 81 -5.55 -5.39 -7.81
C SER A 81 -4.24 -6.17 -7.66
N ASP A 82 -3.73 -6.31 -6.43
CA ASP A 82 -2.54 -7.10 -6.10
C ASP A 82 -2.85 -8.57 -5.76
N GLU A 83 -4.12 -9.00 -5.91
CA GLU A 83 -4.56 -10.37 -5.64
C GLU A 83 -4.86 -11.14 -6.94
N ARG A 84 -4.74 -12.47 -6.88
CA ARG A 84 -5.03 -13.40 -7.98
C ARG A 84 -5.86 -14.57 -7.46
N CYS A 85 -6.97 -14.84 -8.13
CA CYS A 85 -7.73 -16.08 -7.92
C CYS A 85 -6.92 -17.26 -8.46
N THR A 86 -6.73 -18.29 -7.66
CA THR A 86 -6.09 -19.54 -8.13
C THR A 86 -7.12 -20.50 -8.71
N ALA A 87 -6.65 -21.49 -9.48
CA ALA A 87 -7.54 -22.53 -10.01
C ALA A 87 -8.26 -23.30 -8.89
N GLU A 88 -7.55 -23.57 -7.78
CA GLU A 88 -8.13 -24.25 -6.62
C GLU A 88 -9.29 -23.44 -6.00
N VAL A 89 -9.12 -22.10 -5.85
CA VAL A 89 -10.18 -21.23 -5.32
C VAL A 89 -11.35 -21.15 -6.28
N ARG A 90 -11.08 -20.97 -7.58
CA ARG A 90 -12.12 -20.96 -8.61
C ARG A 90 -12.97 -22.24 -8.55
N ASP A 91 -12.33 -23.40 -8.57
CA ASP A 91 -13.02 -24.68 -8.62
C ASP A 91 -13.84 -24.92 -7.34
N GLU A 92 -13.32 -24.53 -6.18
CA GLU A 92 -14.03 -24.61 -4.91
C GLU A 92 -15.23 -23.64 -4.87
N ILE A 93 -15.08 -22.40 -5.36
CA ILE A 93 -16.21 -21.46 -5.49
C ILE A 93 -17.30 -22.03 -6.40
N LEU A 94 -16.92 -22.52 -7.57
CA LEU A 94 -17.88 -23.11 -8.51
C LEU A 94 -18.59 -24.34 -7.92
N ALA A 95 -17.90 -25.17 -7.15
CA ALA A 95 -18.50 -26.28 -6.43
C ALA A 95 -19.50 -25.81 -5.37
N VAL A 96 -19.16 -24.78 -4.57
CA VAL A 96 -20.08 -24.17 -3.61
C VAL A 96 -21.32 -23.61 -4.29
N LEU A 97 -21.18 -22.90 -5.40
CA LEU A 97 -22.28 -22.27 -6.13
C LEU A 97 -23.11 -23.23 -6.98
N SER A 98 -22.64 -24.45 -7.23
CA SER A 98 -23.39 -25.49 -7.93
C SER A 98 -24.44 -26.17 -7.06
N THR A 99 -24.37 -26.00 -5.76
CA THR A 99 -25.29 -26.56 -4.76
C THR A 99 -26.02 -25.42 -4.01
N THR A 100 -26.79 -25.77 -2.96
CA THR A 100 -27.25 -24.76 -2.00
C THR A 100 -26.14 -24.48 -1.00
N PRO A 101 -25.51 -23.29 -1.01
CA PRO A 101 -24.38 -22.98 -0.12
C PRO A 101 -24.78 -23.07 1.35
N ALA A 102 -23.92 -23.70 2.17
CA ALA A 102 -24.13 -23.85 3.61
C ALA A 102 -23.98 -22.52 4.37
N HIS A 103 -23.21 -21.58 3.81
CA HIS A 103 -22.93 -20.28 4.41
C HIS A 103 -23.25 -19.18 3.39
N ASP A 104 -23.52 -17.96 3.89
CA ASP A 104 -23.75 -16.78 3.04
C ASP A 104 -22.45 -15.95 2.83
N ALA A 105 -21.38 -16.26 3.57
CA ALA A 105 -20.08 -15.62 3.42
C ALA A 105 -18.95 -16.60 3.78
N TYR A 106 -17.84 -16.51 3.06
CA TYR A 106 -16.68 -17.38 3.21
C TYR A 106 -15.39 -16.57 3.28
N LEU A 107 -14.55 -16.94 4.23
CA LEU A 107 -13.17 -16.48 4.33
C LEU A 107 -12.29 -17.29 3.34
N VAL A 108 -11.44 -16.58 2.61
CA VAL A 108 -10.47 -17.17 1.68
C VAL A 108 -9.07 -16.89 2.21
N PRO A 109 -8.22 -17.92 2.41
CA PRO A 109 -6.85 -17.69 2.87
C PRO A 109 -6.01 -17.04 1.76
N ARG A 110 -4.99 -16.26 2.17
CA ARG A 110 -4.06 -15.61 1.25
C ARG A 110 -2.67 -16.22 1.36
N ARG A 111 -2.06 -16.52 0.21
CA ARG A 111 -0.64 -16.82 0.09
C ARG A 111 0.06 -15.54 -0.38
N ASN A 112 0.72 -14.87 0.54
CA ASN A 112 1.47 -13.65 0.22
C ASN A 112 2.82 -14.01 -0.38
N TYR A 113 3.14 -13.40 -1.53
CA TYR A 113 4.43 -13.57 -2.20
C TYR A 113 5.27 -12.31 -2.05
N MET A 114 6.54 -12.49 -1.75
CA MET A 114 7.52 -11.42 -1.68
C MET A 114 8.88 -11.95 -2.14
N MET A 115 9.59 -11.17 -2.95
CA MET A 115 10.90 -11.54 -3.51
C MET A 115 10.86 -12.93 -4.19
N GLY A 116 9.79 -13.18 -4.97
CA GLY A 116 9.60 -14.41 -5.75
C GLY A 116 9.23 -15.66 -4.93
N ARG A 117 8.97 -15.56 -3.63
CA ARG A 117 8.61 -16.73 -2.80
C ARG A 117 7.35 -16.53 -1.98
N TRP A 118 6.65 -17.60 -1.73
CA TRP A 118 5.55 -17.64 -0.78
C TRP A 118 6.06 -17.49 0.65
N ILE A 119 5.56 -16.49 1.37
CA ILE A 119 5.90 -16.22 2.77
C ILE A 119 4.96 -17.02 3.68
N LYS A 120 5.52 -17.97 4.39
CA LYS A 120 4.79 -18.83 5.33
C LYS A 120 4.88 -18.35 6.78
N GLY A 121 5.99 -17.70 7.11
CA GLY A 121 6.27 -17.12 8.43
C GLY A 121 5.86 -15.65 8.53
N SER A 122 6.53 -14.92 9.42
CA SER A 122 6.34 -13.48 9.67
C SER A 122 4.90 -13.09 10.06
N GLY A 123 4.02 -14.06 10.30
CA GLY A 123 2.60 -13.86 10.56
C GLY A 123 1.77 -13.53 9.33
N TRP A 124 2.26 -13.88 8.14
CA TRP A 124 1.59 -13.64 6.88
C TRP A 124 0.71 -14.81 6.41
N TYR A 125 0.80 -15.98 7.01
CA TYR A 125 -0.03 -17.12 6.66
C TYR A 125 -0.47 -17.90 7.91
N PRO A 126 -1.68 -18.45 7.96
CA PRO A 126 -2.83 -18.11 7.12
C PRO A 126 -3.32 -16.69 7.40
N ASN A 127 -3.64 -15.94 6.35
CA ASN A 127 -4.09 -14.57 6.47
C ASN A 127 -5.57 -14.46 6.07
N PHE A 128 -6.45 -14.72 7.04
CA PHE A 128 -7.88 -14.49 6.91
C PHE A 128 -8.19 -13.08 7.41
N ARG A 129 -8.57 -12.16 6.54
CA ARG A 129 -8.90 -10.78 6.94
C ARG A 129 -10.40 -10.55 6.99
N GLN A 130 -11.07 -10.76 5.87
CA GLN A 130 -12.47 -10.48 5.64
C GLN A 130 -13.05 -11.54 4.70
N PRO A 131 -14.38 -11.75 4.69
CA PRO A 131 -14.99 -12.59 3.67
C PRO A 131 -14.69 -12.05 2.28
N GLN A 132 -14.30 -12.93 1.37
CA GLN A 132 -14.05 -12.58 -0.03
C GLN A 132 -15.08 -13.19 -0.99
N LEU A 133 -15.73 -14.29 -0.60
CA LEU A 133 -16.89 -14.83 -1.30
C LEU A 133 -18.10 -14.65 -0.40
N PHE A 134 -19.14 -13.96 -0.89
CA PHE A 134 -20.34 -13.73 -0.09
C PHE A 134 -21.57 -13.46 -0.97
N ARG A 135 -22.74 -13.75 -0.42
CA ARG A 135 -24.02 -13.38 -1.02
C ARG A 135 -24.23 -11.88 -0.89
N LYS A 136 -24.69 -11.20 -1.94
CA LYS A 136 -25.01 -9.77 -1.91
C LYS A 136 -26.02 -9.49 -0.80
N GLY A 137 -25.67 -8.55 0.10
CA GLY A 137 -26.47 -8.24 1.30
C GLY A 137 -26.14 -9.07 2.54
N ALA A 138 -25.25 -10.08 2.47
CA ALA A 138 -24.88 -10.87 3.64
C ALA A 138 -23.86 -10.18 4.56
N MET A 139 -23.19 -9.15 4.06
CA MET A 139 -22.23 -8.35 4.83
C MET A 139 -22.14 -6.92 4.32
N ARG A 140 -21.58 -6.06 5.13
CA ARG A 140 -21.26 -4.67 4.82
C ARG A 140 -19.90 -4.33 5.41
N TYR A 141 -19.11 -3.52 4.70
CA TYR A 141 -17.87 -2.95 5.26
C TYR A 141 -18.17 -1.72 6.12
N ASP A 142 -17.39 -1.55 7.20
CA ASP A 142 -17.50 -0.38 8.06
C ASP A 142 -16.96 0.87 7.33
N ASP A 143 -17.54 2.02 7.64
CA ASP A 143 -17.08 3.32 7.11
C ASP A 143 -15.87 3.88 7.90
N ASP A 144 -15.21 3.08 8.75
CA ASP A 144 -14.01 3.51 9.48
C ASP A 144 -12.85 3.76 8.51
N PRO A 145 -12.32 4.99 8.42
CA PRO A 145 -11.26 5.34 7.48
C PRO A 145 -9.91 4.67 7.80
N VAL A 146 -9.76 4.06 8.98
CA VAL A 146 -8.48 3.52 9.47
C VAL A 146 -8.48 1.99 9.57
N HIS A 147 -9.62 1.38 9.84
CA HIS A 147 -9.77 -0.07 9.98
C HIS A 147 -10.94 -0.53 9.13
N GLU A 148 -10.63 -1.25 8.05
CA GLU A 148 -11.62 -1.95 7.27
C GLU A 148 -12.17 -3.14 8.10
N GLY A 149 -13.12 -2.85 8.98
CA GLY A 149 -13.95 -3.85 9.59
C GLY A 149 -15.08 -4.26 8.66
N TYR A 150 -15.81 -5.28 9.04
CA TYR A 150 -17.03 -5.67 8.37
C TYR A 150 -18.06 -6.15 9.39
N GLU A 151 -19.32 -5.95 9.07
CA GLU A 151 -20.47 -6.48 9.80
C GLU A 151 -21.12 -7.59 8.99
N LEU A 152 -21.43 -8.71 9.64
CA LEU A 152 -22.24 -9.76 9.04
C LEU A 152 -23.70 -9.44 9.24
N LEU A 153 -24.44 -9.41 8.13
CA LEU A 153 -25.89 -9.16 8.10
C LEU A 153 -26.71 -10.46 7.99
N THR A 154 -26.04 -11.61 8.13
CA THR A 154 -26.64 -12.94 8.09
C THR A 154 -26.49 -13.64 9.44
N GLN A 155 -27.43 -14.54 9.76
CA GLN A 155 -27.38 -15.39 10.96
C GLN A 155 -26.56 -16.66 10.75
N ARG A 156 -26.16 -16.95 9.51
CA ARG A 156 -25.33 -18.13 9.20
C ARG A 156 -23.87 -17.88 9.58
N PRO A 157 -23.20 -18.90 10.16
CA PRO A 157 -21.78 -18.76 10.51
C PRO A 157 -20.92 -18.56 9.23
N LEU A 158 -19.74 -17.98 9.41
CA LEU A 158 -18.75 -17.83 8.34
C LEU A 158 -18.22 -19.20 7.89
N GLY A 159 -18.26 -19.45 6.58
CA GLY A 159 -17.55 -20.54 5.93
C GLY A 159 -16.06 -20.22 5.74
N ARG A 160 -15.30 -21.24 5.38
CA ARG A 160 -13.88 -21.10 4.99
C ARG A 160 -13.60 -21.94 3.78
N LEU A 161 -12.97 -21.36 2.76
CA LEU A 161 -12.42 -22.11 1.66
C LEU A 161 -11.05 -22.68 2.03
N GLN A 162 -10.65 -23.76 1.40
CA GLN A 162 -9.35 -24.41 1.58
C GLN A 162 -8.32 -23.87 0.59
N GLY A 163 -8.76 -23.58 -0.63
CA GLY A 163 -7.97 -22.92 -1.67
C GLY A 163 -7.58 -21.52 -1.24
N ALA A 164 -6.37 -21.08 -1.63
CA ALA A 164 -5.85 -19.79 -1.26
C ALA A 164 -5.64 -18.90 -2.48
N ILE A 165 -6.07 -17.65 -2.41
CA ILE A 165 -5.68 -16.64 -3.39
C ILE A 165 -4.21 -16.29 -3.21
N TRP A 166 -3.58 -15.82 -4.28
CA TRP A 166 -2.25 -15.23 -4.20
C TRP A 166 -2.37 -13.72 -3.99
N GLN A 167 -1.49 -13.17 -3.16
CA GLN A 167 -1.33 -11.74 -2.99
C GLN A 167 0.13 -11.36 -3.25
N LEU A 168 0.33 -10.36 -4.11
CA LEU A 168 1.62 -9.80 -4.51
C LEU A 168 1.70 -8.34 -4.02
N PRO A 169 1.89 -8.12 -2.71
CA PRO A 169 1.72 -6.80 -2.10
C PRO A 169 2.77 -5.78 -2.52
N PHE A 170 3.92 -6.24 -3.06
CA PHE A 170 5.04 -5.40 -3.47
C PHE A 170 5.70 -5.96 -4.73
N ARG A 171 5.96 -5.09 -5.70
CA ARG A 171 6.72 -5.42 -6.92
C ARG A 171 8.23 -5.43 -6.64
N ASN A 172 8.67 -4.52 -5.76
CA ASN A 172 10.08 -4.30 -5.42
C ASN A 172 10.24 -3.77 -4.00
N LEU A 173 11.48 -3.57 -3.56
CA LEU A 173 11.78 -3.05 -2.22
C LEU A 173 11.42 -1.57 -2.07
N GLU A 174 11.46 -0.79 -3.14
CA GLU A 174 11.06 0.62 -3.13
C GLU A 174 9.59 0.76 -2.75
N GLU A 175 8.70 -0.03 -3.34
CA GLU A 175 7.28 -0.08 -2.95
C GLU A 175 7.08 -0.45 -1.47
N LEU A 176 7.85 -1.43 -0.98
CA LEU A 176 7.83 -1.80 0.44
C LEU A 176 8.20 -0.62 1.33
N ILE A 177 9.31 0.07 1.02
CA ILE A 177 9.82 1.21 1.81
C ILE A 177 8.83 2.37 1.78
N ASN A 178 8.30 2.71 0.60
CA ASN A 178 7.32 3.79 0.43
C ASN A 178 6.03 3.50 1.22
N LYS A 179 5.52 2.28 1.13
CA LYS A 179 4.33 1.84 1.89
C LYS A 179 4.61 1.89 3.40
N MET A 180 5.75 1.40 3.86
CA MET A 180 6.17 1.44 5.25
C MET A 180 6.26 2.89 5.77
N ASN A 181 6.87 3.80 5.02
CA ASN A 181 6.96 5.22 5.39
C ASN A 181 5.56 5.84 5.53
N ARG A 182 4.66 5.61 4.54
CA ARG A 182 3.27 6.08 4.59
C ARG A 182 2.53 5.53 5.82
N TYR A 183 2.62 4.22 6.07
CA TYR A 183 1.91 3.59 7.20
C TYR A 183 2.49 4.00 8.56
N SER A 184 3.81 4.25 8.65
CA SER A 184 4.40 4.80 9.88
C SER A 184 3.83 6.18 10.20
N SER A 185 3.65 7.06 9.20
CA SER A 185 3.05 8.39 9.36
C SER A 185 1.58 8.30 9.78
N LEU A 186 0.77 7.48 9.11
CA LEU A 186 -0.63 7.25 9.49
C LEU A 186 -0.75 6.70 10.92
N GLY A 187 0.20 5.82 11.31
CA GLY A 187 0.24 5.22 12.63
C GLY A 187 0.57 6.19 13.77
N VAL A 188 1.14 7.38 13.49
CA VAL A 188 1.40 8.40 14.50
C VAL A 188 0.10 8.87 15.16
N ARG A 189 -0.97 9.00 14.40
CA ARG A 189 -2.29 9.43 14.92
C ARG A 189 -2.77 8.54 16.07
N LYS A 190 -2.46 7.22 16.06
CA LYS A 190 -2.80 6.28 17.13
C LYS A 190 -1.98 6.49 18.42
N LEU A 191 -0.91 7.27 18.34
CA LEU A 191 -0.07 7.65 19.47
C LEU A 191 -0.40 9.05 20.00
N SER A 192 -1.47 9.68 19.52
CA SER A 192 -1.93 10.98 20.03
C SER A 192 -2.13 10.91 21.54
N GLY A 193 -1.61 11.93 22.26
CA GLY A 193 -1.64 11.96 23.72
C GLY A 193 -0.59 11.08 24.43
N LYS A 194 0.10 10.17 23.74
CA LYS A 194 1.16 9.36 24.34
C LYS A 194 2.50 10.04 24.23
N ARG A 195 3.33 9.92 25.29
CA ARG A 195 4.74 10.35 25.26
C ARG A 195 5.55 9.38 24.41
N ALA A 196 6.47 9.92 23.62
CA ALA A 196 7.42 9.15 22.82
C ALA A 196 8.86 9.60 23.16
N SER A 197 9.81 8.69 23.01
CA SER A 197 11.24 8.97 23.13
C SER A 197 12.00 8.16 22.08
N MET A 198 13.20 8.61 21.70
CA MET A 198 14.02 7.88 20.72
C MET A 198 14.45 6.51 21.24
N GLY A 199 14.78 6.39 22.54
CA GLY A 199 15.07 5.09 23.15
C GLY A 199 13.86 4.14 23.13
N GLY A 200 12.66 4.66 23.41
CA GLY A 200 11.41 3.92 23.28
C GLY A 200 11.12 3.50 21.83
N ALA A 201 11.35 4.40 20.87
CA ALA A 201 11.21 4.08 19.43
C ALA A 201 12.13 2.91 19.03
N LEU A 202 13.40 2.94 19.44
CA LEU A 202 14.36 1.88 19.19
C LEU A 202 13.93 0.55 19.84
N GLY A 203 13.54 0.58 21.12
CA GLY A 203 13.07 -0.63 21.83
C GLY A 203 11.84 -1.27 21.17
N HIS A 204 10.85 -0.46 20.78
CA HIS A 204 9.67 -0.95 20.06
C HIS A 204 10.01 -1.51 18.67
N GLY A 205 10.95 -0.88 17.96
CA GLY A 205 11.45 -1.38 16.68
C GLY A 205 12.15 -2.72 16.81
N ILE A 206 13.09 -2.86 17.75
CA ILE A 206 13.80 -4.12 18.04
C ILE A 206 12.80 -5.22 18.39
N TRP A 207 11.84 -4.93 19.25
CA TRP A 207 10.80 -5.88 19.60
C TRP A 207 9.98 -6.32 18.40
N ALA A 208 9.62 -5.39 17.51
CA ALA A 208 8.90 -5.71 16.27
C ALA A 208 9.72 -6.66 15.38
N PHE A 209 11.03 -6.40 15.22
CA PHE A 209 11.92 -7.30 14.49
C PHE A 209 11.95 -8.71 15.10
N ILE A 210 12.26 -8.80 16.39
CA ILE A 210 12.35 -10.09 17.11
C ILE A 210 11.02 -10.87 16.99
N LYS A 211 9.90 -10.17 17.21
CA LYS A 211 8.56 -10.77 17.10
C LYS A 211 8.32 -11.39 15.73
N HIS A 212 8.62 -10.67 14.65
CA HIS A 212 8.33 -11.14 13.30
C HIS A 212 9.36 -12.14 12.78
N TYR A 213 10.64 -11.95 13.13
CA TYR A 213 11.71 -12.83 12.66
C TYR A 213 11.78 -14.14 13.44
N LEU A 214 11.77 -14.07 14.79
CA LEU A 214 11.89 -15.25 15.64
C LEU A 214 10.51 -15.87 15.99
N PHE A 215 9.66 -15.13 16.70
CA PHE A 215 8.41 -15.71 17.23
C PHE A 215 7.36 -16.02 16.16
N LYS A 216 7.35 -15.30 15.04
CA LYS A 216 6.51 -15.60 13.89
C LYS A 216 7.25 -16.36 12.79
N HIS A 217 8.38 -16.96 13.11
CA HIS A 217 9.17 -17.84 12.24
C HIS A 217 9.57 -17.22 10.89
N GLY A 218 9.78 -15.89 10.83
CA GLY A 218 10.22 -15.21 9.60
C GLY A 218 11.56 -15.73 9.09
N TYR A 219 12.45 -16.24 9.97
CA TYR A 219 13.72 -16.84 9.59
C TYR A 219 13.58 -18.03 8.62
N ARG A 220 12.41 -18.71 8.62
CA ARG A 220 12.12 -19.81 7.68
C ARG A 220 11.91 -19.33 6.24
N ASP A 221 11.59 -18.06 6.07
CA ASP A 221 11.39 -17.44 4.75
C ASP A 221 12.68 -16.84 4.16
N GLY A 222 13.85 -17.13 4.77
CA GLY A 222 15.15 -16.68 4.32
C GLY A 222 15.26 -15.15 4.28
N TRP A 223 15.90 -14.60 3.23
CA TRP A 223 16.10 -13.16 3.07
C TRP A 223 14.78 -12.39 3.00
N ALA A 224 13.73 -12.95 2.39
CA ALA A 224 12.42 -12.30 2.35
C ALA A 224 11.86 -12.10 3.77
N GLY A 225 11.94 -13.13 4.64
CA GLY A 225 11.53 -13.03 6.03
C GLY A 225 12.35 -12.04 6.84
N PHE A 226 13.68 -11.96 6.57
CA PHE A 226 14.54 -10.94 7.18
C PHE A 226 14.11 -9.53 6.77
N VAL A 227 13.90 -9.28 5.46
CA VAL A 227 13.46 -7.97 4.94
C VAL A 227 12.09 -7.58 5.52
N ILE A 228 11.16 -8.53 5.65
CA ILE A 228 9.86 -8.28 6.28
C ILE A 228 10.05 -7.89 7.76
N ALA A 229 10.90 -8.58 8.50
CA ALA A 229 11.16 -8.27 9.90
C ALA A 229 11.84 -6.89 10.06
N LEU A 230 12.79 -6.57 9.15
CA LEU A 230 13.42 -5.25 9.10
C LEU A 230 12.41 -4.14 8.78
N GLY A 231 11.53 -4.33 7.81
CA GLY A 231 10.44 -3.40 7.51
C GLY A 231 9.49 -3.19 8.71
N ASN A 232 9.22 -4.24 9.49
CA ASN A 232 8.44 -4.11 10.73
C ASN A 232 9.20 -3.33 11.82
N PHE A 233 10.53 -3.52 11.93
CA PHE A 233 11.40 -2.68 12.77
C PHE A 233 11.28 -1.21 12.37
N GLU A 234 11.58 -0.90 11.13
CA GLU A 234 11.62 0.48 10.62
C GLU A 234 10.25 1.16 10.72
N GLY A 235 9.18 0.50 10.28
CA GLY A 235 7.81 1.04 10.38
C GLY A 235 7.39 1.32 11.82
N THR A 236 7.80 0.49 12.77
CA THR A 236 7.54 0.70 14.20
C THR A 236 8.43 1.81 14.76
N PHE A 237 9.73 1.76 14.49
CA PHE A 237 10.69 2.79 14.92
C PHE A 237 10.26 4.18 14.43
N TYR A 238 10.03 4.35 13.12
CA TYR A 238 9.64 5.63 12.55
C TYR A 238 8.29 6.14 13.04
N ARG A 239 7.33 5.27 13.36
CA ARG A 239 6.07 5.70 13.98
C ARG A 239 6.29 6.41 15.31
N TYR A 240 7.13 5.86 16.18
CA TYR A 240 7.44 6.47 17.48
C TYR A 240 8.42 7.66 17.34
N ALA A 241 9.36 7.59 16.40
CA ALA A 241 10.29 8.68 16.12
C ALA A 241 9.57 9.92 15.57
N LYS A 242 8.64 9.72 14.60
CA LYS A 242 7.80 10.81 14.09
C LYS A 242 6.87 11.39 15.17
N ARG A 243 6.38 10.56 16.11
CA ARG A 243 5.64 11.08 17.27
C ARG A 243 6.52 11.92 18.17
N TYR A 244 7.76 11.51 18.41
CA TYR A 244 8.73 12.28 19.17
C TYR A 244 9.07 13.62 18.48
N GLU A 245 9.21 13.60 17.15
CA GLU A 245 9.41 14.79 16.32
C GLU A 245 8.26 15.79 16.50
N GLU A 246 6.98 15.35 16.38
CA GLU A 246 5.82 16.20 16.64
C GLU A 246 5.82 16.85 18.03
N MET A 247 6.33 16.13 19.05
CA MET A 247 6.40 16.63 20.42
C MET A 247 7.51 17.66 20.63
N LYS A 248 8.56 17.64 19.81
CA LYS A 248 9.78 18.44 20.02
C LYS A 248 9.89 19.67 19.14
N ALA A 249 9.09 19.82 18.12
CA ALA A 249 9.15 20.88 17.12
C ALA A 249 10.61 21.24 16.73
N TRP A 250 10.97 21.04 15.49
CA TRP A 250 12.32 21.36 15.02
C TRP A 250 12.51 22.86 14.96
N SER A 251 13.52 23.38 15.66
CA SER A 251 13.96 24.77 15.50
C SER A 251 15.13 24.80 14.52
N PHE A 252 14.99 25.59 13.49
CA PHE A 252 16.09 25.87 12.56
C PHE A 252 16.87 27.10 13.06
N PRO A 253 18.20 27.17 12.85
CA PRO A 253 18.94 28.40 13.12
C PRO A 253 18.35 29.53 12.27
N PRO A 254 18.23 30.77 12.83
CA PRO A 254 17.72 31.90 12.07
C PRO A 254 18.60 32.11 10.83
N SER A 255 17.99 32.19 9.66
CA SER A 255 18.70 32.56 8.43
C SER A 255 19.12 34.00 8.54
N ALA A 256 20.39 34.26 8.77
CA ALA A 256 20.92 35.59 8.61
C ALA A 256 20.83 36.00 7.14
N PRO A 257 20.30 37.18 6.81
CA PRO A 257 20.31 37.67 5.44
C PRO A 257 21.75 37.77 4.97
N LEU A 258 22.11 37.06 3.91
CA LEU A 258 23.40 37.18 3.27
C LEU A 258 23.49 38.60 2.68
N GLN A 259 24.17 39.51 3.37
CA GLN A 259 24.52 40.82 2.83
C GLN A 259 25.50 40.60 1.66
N ARG A 260 25.25 41.28 0.55
CA ARG A 260 26.26 41.32 -0.54
C ARG A 260 27.55 41.86 0.07
N PRO A 261 28.72 41.22 -0.18
CA PRO A 261 30.00 41.80 0.22
C PRO A 261 30.04 43.26 -0.27
N SER A 262 30.31 44.19 0.59
CA SER A 262 30.52 45.59 0.23
C SER A 262 31.76 45.63 -0.69
N VAL A 263 31.55 45.66 -1.99
CA VAL A 263 32.61 45.95 -2.92
C VAL A 263 32.87 47.45 -2.74
N SER A 264 33.89 47.77 -1.98
CA SER A 264 34.39 49.16 -1.91
C SER A 264 34.73 49.57 -3.35
N PRO A 265 34.27 50.71 -3.84
CA PRO A 265 34.68 51.18 -5.16
C PRO A 265 36.21 51.27 -5.18
N PRO A 266 36.86 50.87 -6.28
CA PRO A 266 38.33 50.96 -6.38
C PRO A 266 38.78 52.34 -6.04
N THR A 267 39.76 52.45 -5.15
CA THR A 267 40.34 53.75 -4.78
C THR A 267 40.99 54.33 -6.02
N SER A 268 41.11 55.66 -6.08
CA SER A 268 41.76 56.36 -7.23
C SER A 268 43.19 55.83 -7.49
N ALA A 269 43.86 55.28 -6.51
CA ALA A 269 45.16 54.62 -6.59
C ALA A 269 45.10 53.28 -7.38
N ASP A 270 44.01 52.49 -7.16
CA ASP A 270 43.81 51.21 -7.89
C ASP A 270 43.46 51.44 -9.37
N ALA A 271 42.74 52.52 -9.66
CA ALA A 271 42.44 52.92 -11.04
C ALA A 271 43.69 53.41 -11.81
N ALA A 272 44.58 54.15 -11.10
CA ALA A 272 45.86 54.58 -11.69
C ALA A 272 46.82 53.42 -12.00
N ALA A 273 46.88 52.44 -11.06
CA ALA A 273 47.69 51.21 -11.26
C ALA A 273 47.17 50.30 -12.38
N ALA A 274 45.87 50.30 -12.65
CA ALA A 274 45.28 49.54 -13.76
C ALA A 274 45.64 50.16 -15.14
N VAL A 275 45.64 51.50 -15.21
CA VAL A 275 46.01 52.23 -16.45
C VAL A 275 47.49 52.09 -16.75
N GLU A 276 48.38 52.09 -15.71
CA GLU A 276 49.81 51.84 -15.93
C GLU A 276 50.12 50.40 -16.40
N ARG A 277 49.37 49.43 -16.00
CA ARG A 277 49.56 48.04 -16.47
C ARG A 277 49.12 47.86 -17.95
N GLU A 278 48.07 48.50 -18.37
CA GLU A 278 47.64 48.47 -19.76
C GLU A 278 48.60 49.17 -20.70
N THR A 279 49.19 50.29 -20.27
CA THR A 279 50.19 51.03 -21.08
C THR A 279 51.54 50.28 -21.19
N SER A 280 51.93 49.54 -20.12
CA SER A 280 53.15 48.74 -20.09
C SER A 280 53.09 47.49 -21.00
N THR A 281 51.89 46.88 -21.15
CA THR A 281 51.68 45.72 -22.03
C THR A 281 51.65 46.08 -23.50
N SER A 282 51.24 47.30 -23.85
CA SER A 282 51.19 47.79 -25.25
C SER A 282 52.59 48.17 -25.83
N SER A 283 53.58 48.41 -24.92
CA SER A 283 54.96 48.79 -25.36
C SER A 283 55.88 47.57 -25.63
N LYS A 284 55.44 46.36 -25.33
CA LYS A 284 56.25 45.12 -25.55
C LYS A 284 55.84 44.33 -26.78
N ALA A 285 54.90 44.83 -27.57
CA ALA A 285 54.34 44.19 -28.79
C ALA A 285 54.64 44.99 -30.08
N ARG A 286 55.76 45.71 -30.11
CA ARG A 286 56.30 46.27 -31.36
C ARG A 286 57.75 45.87 -31.55
#